data_ae0d164a1933b5479960be690be62e08
#
_entry.id   ae0d164a1933b5479960be690be62e08
#
_cell.length_a   1.000
_cell.length_b   1.000
_cell.length_c   1.000
_cell.angle_alpha   90.00
_cell.angle_beta   90.00
_cell.angle_gamma   90.00
#
_symmetry.space_group_name_H-M   'P 1'
#
loop_
_entity.id
_entity.type
_entity.pdbx_description
1 polymer ?
#
loop_
_entity_poly.entity_id
_entity_poly.type
_entity_poly.pdbx_seq_one_letter_code
_entity_poly.pdbx_strand_id
1 'polypeptide(L)'
;MRTSLTVVLAALIVLSSCSNSKITSSWKGGNATSLAPGNKILVLGIIREKDIRLRMQMEGFMVDALKAEGYNAVSAYTLYGPKMFSNKDEEAVLSQLRNSSIDEVFTITLLDKARERNFQPAAMYPYSPFWGYYNYWYGRMYNPGYISIDTHFFWESNLYDVNSKKLLYSVQSRSTNPSSAGSMGKDYSRTVVKNMIKEGILAKT
;
A
#
# COMPACT_ATOMS: atom_id res chain seq x y z
N MET A 1 -18.52 -30.63 26.13
CA MET A 1 -17.95 -29.31 26.48
C MET A 1 -16.45 -29.16 26.16
N ARG A 2 -15.64 -30.20 26.02
CA ARG A 2 -14.18 -30.07 25.67
C ARG A 2 -13.92 -29.76 24.18
N THR A 3 -14.79 -30.14 23.27
CA THR A 3 -14.65 -29.94 21.83
C THR A 3 -14.97 -28.48 21.39
N SER A 4 -15.86 -27.80 22.12
CA SER A 4 -16.21 -26.38 21.80
C SER A 4 -15.09 -25.43 22.15
N LEU A 5 -14.27 -25.67 23.15
CA LEU A 5 -13.18 -24.81 23.58
C LEU A 5 -11.99 -24.84 22.60
N THR A 6 -11.72 -26.03 22.00
CA THR A 6 -10.66 -26.18 20.98
C THR A 6 -10.98 -25.50 19.67
N VAL A 7 -12.25 -25.46 19.26
CA VAL A 7 -12.70 -24.75 18.04
C VAL A 7 -12.58 -23.23 18.22
N VAL A 8 -12.91 -22.70 19.39
CA VAL A 8 -12.78 -21.27 19.70
C VAL A 8 -11.31 -20.82 19.75
N LEU A 9 -10.42 -21.66 20.30
CA LEU A 9 -8.98 -21.36 20.36
C LEU A 9 -8.33 -21.40 18.97
N ALA A 10 -8.76 -22.30 18.08
CA ALA A 10 -8.28 -22.36 16.70
C ALA A 10 -8.72 -21.15 15.85
N ALA A 11 -9.91 -20.58 16.13
CA ALA A 11 -10.43 -19.40 15.43
C ALA A 11 -9.66 -18.09 15.76
N LEU A 12 -9.04 -18.02 16.94
CA LEU A 12 -8.27 -16.83 17.38
C LEU A 12 -6.89 -16.69 16.72
N ILE A 13 -6.34 -17.74 16.13
CA ILE A 13 -4.99 -17.73 15.54
C ILE A 13 -4.96 -17.14 14.13
N VAL A 14 -6.10 -16.98 13.46
CA VAL A 14 -6.17 -16.56 12.04
C VAL A 14 -6.08 -15.04 11.85
N LEU A 15 -6.05 -14.21 12.90
CA LEU A 15 -6.19 -12.76 12.79
C LEU A 15 -4.89 -11.95 12.74
N SER A 16 -3.72 -12.57 12.85
CA SER A 16 -2.44 -11.85 12.73
C SER A 16 -1.94 -11.82 11.28
N SER A 17 -2.67 -11.11 10.39
CA SER A 17 -2.12 -10.75 9.08
C SER A 17 -1.08 -9.64 9.29
N CYS A 18 0.19 -9.99 9.39
CA CYS A 18 1.29 -9.03 9.33
C CYS A 18 1.24 -8.31 7.98
N SER A 19 0.72 -7.09 7.94
CA SER A 19 0.80 -6.23 6.76
C SER A 19 2.17 -5.57 6.72
N ASN A 20 2.90 -5.73 5.61
CA ASN A 20 4.17 -5.07 5.36
C ASN A 20 3.99 -3.60 4.92
N SER A 21 2.75 -3.14 4.76
CA SER A 21 2.41 -1.77 4.38
C SER A 21 1.82 -0.99 5.55
N LYS A 22 2.28 0.26 5.76
CA LYS A 22 1.82 1.17 6.82
C LYS A 22 1.51 2.53 6.24
N ILE A 23 0.41 3.16 6.68
CA ILE A 23 0.12 4.56 6.40
C ILE A 23 1.09 5.43 7.20
N THR A 24 1.71 6.39 6.54
CA THR A 24 2.61 7.39 7.14
C THR A 24 1.91 8.72 7.35
N SER A 25 1.02 9.09 6.43
CA SER A 25 0.15 10.28 6.56
C SER A 25 -1.13 10.08 5.76
N SER A 26 -2.21 10.74 6.17
CA SER A 26 -3.45 10.83 5.39
C SER A 26 -4.10 12.20 5.60
N TRP A 27 -4.80 12.66 4.56
CA TRP A 27 -5.55 13.90 4.56
C TRP A 27 -6.88 13.71 3.84
N LYS A 28 -7.93 14.32 4.36
CA LYS A 28 -9.26 14.39 3.76
C LYS A 28 -9.65 15.84 3.52
N GLY A 29 -10.19 16.15 2.34
CA GLY A 29 -10.75 17.46 2.03
C GLY A 29 -11.89 17.84 2.99
N GLY A 30 -11.88 19.09 3.50
CA GLY A 30 -12.86 19.51 4.52
C GLY A 30 -14.33 19.37 4.11
N ASN A 31 -14.60 19.40 2.80
CA ASN A 31 -15.95 19.22 2.23
C ASN A 31 -16.12 17.87 1.53
N ALA A 32 -15.15 16.93 1.68
CA ALA A 32 -15.26 15.62 1.04
C ALA A 32 -16.30 14.77 1.79
N THR A 33 -17.42 14.52 1.13
CA THR A 33 -18.43 13.56 1.55
C THR A 33 -17.98 12.14 1.21
N SER A 34 -18.59 11.13 1.85
CA SER A 34 -18.39 9.74 1.46
C SER A 34 -18.80 9.54 0.01
N LEU A 35 -17.99 8.79 -0.74
CA LEU A 35 -18.31 8.44 -2.13
C LEU A 35 -19.61 7.65 -2.20
N ALA A 36 -20.42 7.92 -3.22
CA ALA A 36 -21.59 7.11 -3.51
C ALA A 36 -21.15 5.73 -4.05
N PRO A 37 -21.76 4.61 -3.62
CA PRO A 37 -21.41 3.27 -4.12
C PRO A 37 -21.56 3.11 -5.64
N GLY A 38 -22.41 3.92 -6.27
CA GLY A 38 -22.63 3.91 -7.72
C GLY A 38 -21.54 4.59 -8.54
N ASN A 39 -20.69 5.42 -7.91
CA ASN A 39 -19.64 6.16 -8.60
C ASN A 39 -18.57 5.22 -9.15
N LYS A 40 -18.10 5.54 -10.37
CA LYS A 40 -17.07 4.75 -11.06
C LYS A 40 -15.70 5.34 -10.84
N ILE A 41 -14.82 4.58 -10.15
CA ILE A 41 -13.48 4.97 -9.76
C ILE A 41 -12.46 4.41 -10.75
N LEU A 42 -11.72 5.27 -11.42
CA LEU A 42 -10.56 4.86 -12.22
C LEU A 42 -9.33 4.76 -11.32
N VAL A 43 -8.71 3.59 -11.24
CA VAL A 43 -7.42 3.40 -10.55
C VAL A 43 -6.29 3.58 -11.55
N LEU A 44 -5.44 4.58 -11.32
CA LEU A 44 -4.36 5.02 -12.20
C LEU A 44 -2.99 4.89 -11.54
N GLY A 45 -2.19 3.94 -11.96
CA GLY A 45 -0.79 3.79 -11.54
C GLY A 45 0.14 4.75 -12.29
N ILE A 46 0.76 5.69 -11.58
CA ILE A 46 1.81 6.57 -12.08
C ILE A 46 3.16 5.95 -11.72
N ILE A 47 3.51 4.90 -12.45
CA ILE A 47 4.68 4.06 -12.24
C ILE A 47 5.44 3.96 -13.57
N ARG A 48 6.78 3.97 -13.53
CA ARG A 48 7.63 4.00 -14.74
C ARG A 48 7.34 2.81 -15.67
N GLU A 49 7.45 3.03 -16.97
CA GLU A 49 7.17 1.99 -18.01
C GLU A 49 7.96 0.70 -17.81
N LYS A 50 9.21 0.77 -17.36
CA LYS A 50 10.03 -0.41 -17.05
C LYS A 50 9.45 -1.30 -15.95
N ASP A 51 8.58 -0.74 -15.12
CA ASP A 51 7.96 -1.41 -13.98
C ASP A 51 6.48 -1.76 -14.27
N ILE A 52 6.12 -2.01 -15.55
CA ILE A 52 4.74 -2.22 -16.02
C ILE A 52 4.00 -3.33 -15.25
N ARG A 53 4.68 -4.42 -14.91
CA ARG A 53 4.09 -5.50 -14.10
C ARG A 53 3.69 -5.02 -12.70
N LEU A 54 4.52 -4.18 -12.08
CA LEU A 54 4.23 -3.58 -10.80
C LEU A 54 2.98 -2.69 -10.91
N ARG A 55 2.91 -1.83 -11.95
CA ARG A 55 1.76 -0.99 -12.22
C ARG A 55 0.46 -1.80 -12.34
N MET A 56 0.46 -2.84 -13.20
CA MET A 56 -0.71 -3.71 -13.39
C MET A 56 -1.18 -4.36 -12.07
N GLN A 57 -0.24 -4.83 -11.26
CA GLN A 57 -0.57 -5.47 -9.98
C GLN A 57 -1.09 -4.47 -8.96
N MET A 58 -0.49 -3.28 -8.84
CA MET A 58 -0.95 -2.24 -7.92
C MET A 58 -2.36 -1.76 -8.29
N GLU A 59 -2.63 -1.49 -9.59
CA GLU A 59 -3.97 -1.13 -10.06
C GLU A 59 -4.98 -2.27 -9.82
N GLY A 60 -4.63 -3.51 -10.19
CA GLY A 60 -5.52 -4.66 -10.07
C GLY A 60 -5.93 -4.94 -8.62
N PHE A 61 -4.97 -5.03 -7.69
CA PHE A 61 -5.30 -5.26 -6.28
C PHE A 61 -6.08 -4.11 -5.65
N MET A 62 -5.85 -2.86 -6.08
CA MET A 62 -6.66 -1.73 -5.61
C MET A 62 -8.10 -1.82 -6.13
N VAL A 63 -8.28 -2.15 -7.42
CA VAL A 63 -9.60 -2.41 -8.00
C VAL A 63 -10.34 -3.51 -7.24
N ASP A 64 -9.67 -4.63 -6.97
CA ASP A 64 -10.26 -5.75 -6.24
C ASP A 64 -10.65 -5.35 -4.81
N ALA A 65 -9.80 -4.58 -4.13
CA ALA A 65 -10.07 -4.11 -2.77
C ALA A 65 -11.26 -3.12 -2.71
N LEU A 66 -11.37 -2.21 -3.69
CA LEU A 66 -12.52 -1.29 -3.78
C LEU A 66 -13.81 -2.02 -4.13
N LYS A 67 -13.75 -3.00 -5.04
CA LYS A 67 -14.92 -3.84 -5.40
C LYS A 67 -15.39 -4.69 -4.22
N ALA A 68 -14.49 -5.18 -3.39
CA ALA A 68 -14.84 -5.94 -2.18
C ALA A 68 -15.65 -5.10 -1.17
N GLU A 69 -15.49 -3.77 -1.19
CA GLU A 69 -16.28 -2.81 -0.39
C GLU A 69 -17.50 -2.26 -1.17
N GLY A 70 -17.88 -2.90 -2.29
CA GLY A 70 -19.08 -2.55 -3.07
C GLY A 70 -18.92 -1.37 -4.05
N TYR A 71 -17.72 -0.86 -4.29
CA TYR A 71 -17.48 0.25 -5.21
C TYR A 71 -17.22 -0.20 -6.65
N ASN A 72 -17.67 0.58 -7.62
CA ASN A 72 -17.41 0.32 -9.04
C ASN A 72 -16.03 0.85 -9.42
N ALA A 73 -15.01 -0.01 -9.45
CA ALA A 73 -13.63 0.37 -9.76
C ALA A 73 -13.11 -0.31 -11.03
N VAL A 74 -12.29 0.41 -11.80
CA VAL A 74 -11.66 -0.10 -13.02
C VAL A 74 -10.19 0.33 -13.07
N SER A 75 -9.33 -0.56 -13.61
CA SER A 75 -7.91 -0.26 -13.84
C SER A 75 -7.76 0.60 -15.09
N ALA A 76 -6.97 1.64 -14.96
CA ALA A 76 -6.63 2.52 -16.05
C ALA A 76 -5.82 1.81 -17.14
N TYR A 77 -4.91 0.91 -16.73
CA TYR A 77 -4.16 0.09 -17.67
C TYR A 77 -5.07 -0.84 -18.49
N THR A 78 -6.03 -1.47 -17.85
CA THR A 78 -6.98 -2.37 -18.52
C THR A 78 -7.90 -1.61 -19.47
N LEU A 79 -8.36 -0.42 -19.07
CA LEU A 79 -9.36 0.34 -19.86
C LEU A 79 -8.71 1.09 -21.05
N TYR A 80 -7.51 1.65 -20.86
CA TYR A 80 -6.89 2.57 -21.83
C TYR A 80 -5.50 2.11 -22.32
N GLY A 81 -4.92 1.06 -21.74
CA GLY A 81 -3.58 0.60 -22.06
C GLY A 81 -2.44 1.42 -21.43
N PRO A 82 -1.18 1.13 -21.79
CA PRO A 82 0.00 1.68 -21.11
C PRO A 82 0.21 3.19 -21.33
N LYS A 83 -0.20 3.74 -22.47
CA LYS A 83 0.07 5.13 -22.88
C LYS A 83 -1.19 6.02 -22.87
N MET A 84 -2.12 5.76 -21.99
CA MET A 84 -3.48 6.30 -22.05
C MET A 84 -3.60 7.82 -22.11
N PHE A 85 -2.72 8.56 -21.45
CA PHE A 85 -2.76 10.03 -21.41
C PHE A 85 -1.52 10.69 -22.05
N SER A 86 -0.67 9.90 -22.74
CA SER A 86 0.51 10.43 -23.44
C SER A 86 0.08 11.41 -24.53
N ASN A 87 0.73 12.56 -24.57
CA ASN A 87 0.50 13.61 -25.58
C ASN A 87 -0.92 14.19 -25.64
N LYS A 88 -1.68 14.12 -24.52
CA LYS A 88 -3.00 14.74 -24.38
C LYS A 88 -2.92 15.93 -23.46
N ASP A 89 -3.69 16.98 -23.79
CA ASP A 89 -3.93 18.09 -22.86
C ASP A 89 -4.97 17.71 -21.78
N GLU A 90 -5.11 18.57 -20.78
CA GLU A 90 -6.01 18.34 -19.65
C GLU A 90 -7.47 18.13 -20.10
N GLU A 91 -7.96 18.96 -21.03
CA GLU A 91 -9.37 18.91 -21.46
C GLU A 91 -9.67 17.65 -22.24
N ALA A 92 -8.76 17.18 -23.09
CA ALA A 92 -8.88 15.90 -23.78
C ALA A 92 -8.91 14.72 -22.80
N VAL A 93 -8.09 14.77 -21.74
CA VAL A 93 -8.10 13.74 -20.69
C VAL A 93 -9.43 13.75 -19.93
N LEU A 94 -9.90 14.91 -19.49
CA LEU A 94 -11.16 15.04 -18.75
C LEU A 94 -12.37 14.62 -19.61
N SER A 95 -12.39 15.00 -20.90
CA SER A 95 -13.43 14.57 -21.83
C SER A 95 -13.44 13.06 -22.00
N GLN A 96 -12.26 12.42 -22.10
CA GLN A 96 -12.15 10.97 -22.18
C GLN A 96 -12.68 10.28 -20.92
N LEU A 97 -12.36 10.81 -19.73
CA LEU A 97 -12.84 10.28 -18.45
C LEU A 97 -14.37 10.37 -18.36
N ARG A 98 -14.94 11.54 -18.67
CA ARG A 98 -16.41 11.76 -18.68
C ARG A 98 -17.11 10.85 -19.67
N ASN A 99 -16.59 10.70 -20.90
CA ASN A 99 -17.14 9.81 -21.92
C ASN A 99 -17.11 8.33 -21.50
N SER A 100 -16.19 7.96 -20.58
CA SER A 100 -16.13 6.64 -19.98
C SER A 100 -16.94 6.51 -18.68
N SER A 101 -17.71 7.55 -18.34
CA SER A 101 -18.50 7.65 -17.10
C SER A 101 -17.62 7.44 -15.85
N ILE A 102 -16.42 8.00 -15.83
CA ILE A 102 -15.54 8.00 -14.66
C ILE A 102 -15.88 9.22 -13.80
N ASP A 103 -16.24 8.99 -12.56
CA ASP A 103 -16.60 10.02 -11.58
C ASP A 103 -15.37 10.45 -10.77
N GLU A 104 -14.53 9.49 -10.36
CA GLU A 104 -13.31 9.74 -9.59
C GLU A 104 -12.09 9.07 -10.21
N VAL A 105 -10.92 9.68 -9.96
CA VAL A 105 -9.61 9.10 -10.27
C VAL A 105 -8.82 8.89 -8.99
N PHE A 106 -8.45 7.64 -8.73
CA PHE A 106 -7.55 7.27 -7.65
C PHE A 106 -6.16 6.98 -8.21
N THR A 107 -5.20 7.86 -7.92
CA THR A 107 -3.81 7.70 -8.40
C THR A 107 -2.98 6.85 -7.43
N ILE A 108 -2.01 6.09 -7.95
CA ILE A 108 -1.01 5.37 -7.16
C ILE A 108 0.36 5.74 -7.72
N THR A 109 1.13 6.51 -6.97
CA THR A 109 2.45 7.03 -7.39
C THR A 109 3.54 6.41 -6.53
N LEU A 110 4.56 5.81 -7.17
CA LEU A 110 5.78 5.41 -6.50
C LEU A 110 6.71 6.62 -6.36
N LEU A 111 6.82 7.17 -5.13
CA LEU A 111 7.67 8.31 -4.85
C LEU A 111 9.13 7.91 -4.83
N ASP A 112 9.46 6.85 -4.10
CA ASP A 112 10.85 6.42 -3.92
C ASP A 112 10.94 4.92 -3.59
N LYS A 113 12.15 4.37 -3.83
CA LYS A 113 12.55 3.03 -3.41
C LYS A 113 13.93 3.12 -2.76
N ALA A 114 13.95 3.04 -1.44
CA ALA A 114 15.18 3.09 -0.66
C ALA A 114 15.62 1.69 -0.19
N ARG A 115 16.94 1.52 -0.03
CA ARG A 115 17.54 0.35 0.61
C ARG A 115 18.32 0.82 1.83
N GLU A 116 17.98 0.29 2.98
CA GLU A 116 18.62 0.58 4.25
C GLU A 116 19.42 -0.63 4.71
N ARG A 117 20.68 -0.39 5.09
CA ARG A 117 21.53 -1.44 5.70
C ARG A 117 21.43 -1.35 7.20
N ASN A 118 20.87 -2.37 7.82
CA ASN A 118 20.76 -2.49 9.25
C ASN A 118 21.78 -3.50 9.77
N PHE A 119 22.71 -3.03 10.60
CA PHE A 119 23.60 -3.92 11.32
C PHE A 119 22.82 -4.56 12.48
N GLN A 120 22.66 -5.86 12.44
CA GLN A 120 22.06 -6.64 13.52
C GLN A 120 23.19 -7.21 14.39
N PRO A 121 23.48 -6.62 15.55
CA PRO A 121 24.45 -7.21 16.48
C PRO A 121 23.88 -8.57 16.92
N ALA A 122 24.71 -9.61 16.84
CA ALA A 122 24.34 -10.90 17.37
C ALA A 122 24.17 -10.81 18.88
N ALA A 123 22.98 -10.94 19.43
CA ALA A 123 22.56 -10.90 20.83
C ALA A 123 23.21 -9.85 21.75
N MET A 124 22.43 -9.22 22.59
CA MET A 124 22.89 -8.27 23.60
C MET A 124 23.66 -9.02 24.70
N TYR A 125 24.84 -8.55 25.04
CA TYR A 125 25.64 -9.18 26.08
C TYR A 125 25.14 -8.82 27.49
N PRO A 126 24.83 -9.79 28.36
CA PRO A 126 24.49 -9.48 29.75
C PRO A 126 25.71 -8.95 30.51
N TYR A 127 25.47 -8.04 31.46
CA TYR A 127 26.52 -7.43 32.29
C TYR A 127 27.41 -8.52 32.90
N SER A 128 28.73 -8.47 32.64
CA SER A 128 29.69 -9.51 33.03
C SER A 128 31.02 -8.88 33.42
N PRO A 129 31.82 -9.52 34.35
CA PRO A 129 33.17 -9.12 34.64
C PRO A 129 34.08 -9.07 33.42
N PHE A 130 35.20 -8.33 33.51
CA PHE A 130 36.13 -8.08 32.39
C PHE A 130 36.45 -9.32 31.55
N TRP A 131 36.71 -10.48 32.16
CA TRP A 131 37.10 -11.68 31.42
C TRP A 131 35.95 -12.25 30.56
N GLY A 132 34.76 -12.22 31.07
CA GLY A 132 33.57 -12.60 30.30
C GLY A 132 33.33 -11.66 29.13
N TYR A 133 33.44 -10.34 29.36
CA TYR A 133 33.36 -9.31 28.33
C TYR A 133 34.43 -9.51 27.24
N TYR A 134 35.69 -9.73 27.63
CA TYR A 134 36.81 -9.97 26.71
C TYR A 134 36.55 -11.19 25.81
N ASN A 135 36.28 -12.36 26.42
CA ASN A 135 36.05 -13.60 25.68
C ASN A 135 34.85 -13.50 24.70
N TYR A 136 33.79 -12.84 25.14
CA TYR A 136 32.64 -12.59 24.31
C TYR A 136 33.00 -11.76 23.07
N TRP A 137 33.67 -10.64 23.23
CA TRP A 137 34.03 -9.78 22.11
C TRP A 137 35.17 -10.38 21.26
N TYR A 138 36.12 -11.07 21.88
CA TYR A 138 37.18 -11.78 21.16
C TYR A 138 36.61 -12.84 20.23
N GLY A 139 35.67 -13.65 20.68
CA GLY A 139 34.95 -14.63 19.83
C GLY A 139 34.18 -13.96 18.69
N ARG A 140 33.69 -12.76 18.90
CA ARG A 140 32.94 -11.98 17.89
C ARG A 140 33.76 -11.30 16.83
N MET A 141 35.05 -11.09 17.07
CA MET A 141 35.95 -10.65 16.00
C MET A 141 35.94 -11.61 14.81
N TYR A 142 35.62 -12.87 15.06
CA TYR A 142 35.51 -13.93 14.04
C TYR A 142 34.08 -14.22 13.58
N ASN A 143 33.09 -13.69 14.28
CA ASN A 143 31.65 -13.82 13.89
C ASN A 143 30.91 -12.49 14.14
N PRO A 144 31.11 -11.49 13.28
CA PRO A 144 30.74 -10.08 13.52
C PRO A 144 29.23 -9.77 13.45
N GLY A 145 28.34 -10.76 13.40
CA GLY A 145 26.93 -10.51 13.17
C GLY A 145 26.59 -10.45 11.66
N TYR A 146 25.34 -10.16 11.34
CA TYR A 146 24.91 -10.08 9.94
C TYR A 146 24.34 -8.69 9.60
N ILE A 147 24.47 -8.33 8.33
CA ILE A 147 23.86 -7.12 7.78
C ILE A 147 22.55 -7.54 7.13
N SER A 148 21.43 -7.00 7.60
CA SER A 148 20.16 -7.08 6.88
C SER A 148 20.00 -5.86 5.98
N ILE A 149 19.40 -6.09 4.81
CA ILE A 149 19.07 -5.02 3.86
C ILE A 149 17.56 -4.90 3.81
N ASP A 150 17.03 -3.82 4.36
CA ASP A 150 15.62 -3.51 4.25
C ASP A 150 15.35 -2.70 2.98
N THR A 151 14.32 -3.09 2.25
CA THR A 151 13.87 -2.38 1.06
C THR A 151 12.53 -1.72 1.37
N HIS A 152 12.48 -0.41 1.24
CA HIS A 152 11.30 0.41 1.47
C HIS A 152 10.79 0.97 0.14
N PHE A 153 9.48 0.88 -0.06
CA PHE A 153 8.76 1.53 -1.15
C PHE A 153 7.86 2.60 -0.54
N PHE A 154 8.01 3.84 -1.00
CA PHE A 154 7.22 4.99 -0.56
C PHE A 154 6.17 5.31 -1.62
N TRP A 155 4.92 5.33 -1.21
CA TRP A 155 3.77 5.51 -2.08
C TRP A 155 3.01 6.76 -1.69
N GLU A 156 2.49 7.46 -2.69
CA GLU A 156 1.47 8.48 -2.53
C GLU A 156 0.27 8.12 -3.39
N SER A 157 -0.93 8.29 -2.84
CA SER A 157 -2.17 8.13 -3.58
C SER A 157 -3.12 9.25 -3.29
N ASN A 158 -3.76 9.70 -4.35
CA ASN A 158 -4.68 10.83 -4.33
C ASN A 158 -5.99 10.44 -5.01
N LEU A 159 -7.11 10.83 -4.42
CA LEU A 159 -8.44 10.68 -4.99
C LEU A 159 -8.95 12.04 -5.42
N TYR A 160 -9.30 12.15 -6.70
CA TYR A 160 -9.82 13.36 -7.31
C TYR A 160 -11.23 13.13 -7.84
N ASP A 161 -12.12 14.10 -7.65
CA ASP A 161 -13.38 14.20 -8.38
C ASP A 161 -13.14 14.77 -9.78
N VAL A 162 -13.64 14.09 -10.81
CA VAL A 162 -13.39 14.44 -12.22
C VAL A 162 -14.14 15.71 -12.64
N ASN A 163 -15.33 15.94 -12.07
CA ASN A 163 -16.17 17.07 -12.45
C ASN A 163 -15.69 18.38 -11.83
N SER A 164 -15.43 18.38 -10.52
CA SER A 164 -14.97 19.56 -9.78
C SER A 164 -13.46 19.73 -9.85
N LYS A 165 -12.70 18.73 -10.30
CA LYS A 165 -11.22 18.68 -10.32
C LYS A 165 -10.60 18.77 -8.91
N LYS A 166 -11.38 18.57 -7.86
CA LYS A 166 -10.92 18.72 -6.47
C LYS A 166 -10.28 17.45 -5.94
N LEU A 167 -9.22 17.65 -5.16
CA LEU A 167 -8.64 16.59 -4.33
C LEU A 167 -9.59 16.30 -3.16
N LEU A 168 -10.04 15.05 -3.08
CA LEU A 168 -10.93 14.59 -2.01
C LEU A 168 -10.16 13.93 -0.87
N TYR A 169 -9.10 13.19 -1.20
CA TYR A 169 -8.32 12.43 -0.23
C TYR A 169 -6.88 12.25 -0.75
N SER A 170 -5.93 12.29 0.18
CA SER A 170 -4.53 12.00 -0.07
C SER A 170 -3.98 11.08 1.01
N VAL A 171 -3.12 10.14 0.64
CA VAL A 171 -2.51 9.20 1.57
C VAL A 171 -1.08 8.89 1.15
N GLN A 172 -0.19 8.89 2.13
CA GLN A 172 1.17 8.37 1.96
C GLN A 172 1.34 7.09 2.76
N SER A 173 2.08 6.14 2.20
CA SER A 173 2.34 4.86 2.86
C SER A 173 3.74 4.36 2.53
N ARG A 174 4.22 3.44 3.38
CA ARG A 174 5.49 2.74 3.22
C ARG A 174 5.27 1.24 3.26
N SER A 175 5.75 0.53 2.23
CA SER A 175 5.82 -0.94 2.21
C SER A 175 7.27 -1.38 2.46
N THR A 176 7.48 -2.30 3.41
CA THR A 176 8.82 -2.75 3.83
C THR A 176 8.98 -4.24 3.50
N ASN A 177 10.09 -4.59 2.83
CA ASN A 177 10.47 -5.95 2.49
C ASN A 177 9.34 -6.79 1.87
N PRO A 178 8.62 -6.30 0.84
CA PRO A 178 7.59 -7.09 0.21
C PRO A 178 8.22 -8.33 -0.46
N SER A 179 7.62 -9.49 -0.26
CA SER A 179 8.11 -10.75 -0.86
C SER A 179 7.94 -10.79 -2.38
N SER A 180 6.99 -10.03 -2.91
CA SER A 180 6.73 -9.89 -4.34
C SER A 180 5.95 -8.58 -4.61
N ALA A 181 5.87 -8.19 -5.89
CA ALA A 181 5.00 -7.08 -6.30
C ALA A 181 3.52 -7.40 -6.03
N GLY A 182 3.10 -8.67 -6.15
CA GLY A 182 1.75 -9.11 -5.84
C GLY A 182 1.41 -9.00 -4.35
N SER A 183 2.29 -9.48 -3.45
CA SER A 183 2.08 -9.34 -2.00
C SER A 183 2.05 -7.86 -1.59
N MET A 184 2.93 -7.04 -2.18
CA MET A 184 2.96 -5.61 -1.94
C MET A 184 1.66 -4.93 -2.36
N GLY A 185 1.16 -5.21 -3.57
CA GLY A 185 -0.10 -4.64 -4.07
C GLY A 185 -1.29 -5.03 -3.19
N LYS A 186 -1.36 -6.29 -2.77
CA LYS A 186 -2.43 -6.79 -1.89
C LYS A 186 -2.40 -6.13 -0.51
N ASP A 187 -1.22 -6.03 0.12
CA ASP A 187 -1.09 -5.42 1.45
C ASP A 187 -1.33 -3.91 1.41
N TYR A 188 -0.79 -3.25 0.38
CA TYR A 188 -0.97 -1.83 0.13
C TYR A 188 -2.47 -1.48 -0.04
N SER A 189 -3.15 -2.13 -0.99
CA SER A 189 -4.56 -1.83 -1.30
C SER A 189 -5.47 -2.06 -0.10
N ARG A 190 -5.29 -3.18 0.64
CA ARG A 190 -6.02 -3.44 1.88
C ARG A 190 -5.79 -2.35 2.93
N THR A 191 -4.54 -1.92 3.10
CA THR A 191 -4.17 -0.90 4.09
C THR A 191 -4.76 0.46 3.74
N VAL A 192 -4.71 0.85 2.47
CA VAL A 192 -5.25 2.13 1.98
C VAL A 192 -6.78 2.13 2.03
N VAL A 193 -7.45 1.09 1.56
CA VAL A 193 -8.92 1.00 1.62
C VAL A 193 -9.44 1.04 3.05
N LYS A 194 -8.78 0.35 4.00
CA LYS A 194 -9.10 0.47 5.43
C LYS A 194 -8.95 1.90 5.94
N ASN A 195 -7.92 2.62 5.51
CA ASN A 195 -7.75 4.03 5.89
C ASN A 195 -8.84 4.91 5.25
N MET A 196 -9.21 4.70 3.98
CA MET A 196 -10.30 5.43 3.32
C MET A 196 -11.64 5.25 4.07
N ILE A 197 -11.94 4.03 4.55
CA ILE A 197 -13.12 3.77 5.38
C ILE A 197 -13.02 4.50 6.72
N LYS A 198 -11.87 4.44 7.39
CA LYS A 198 -11.62 5.13 8.66
C LYS A 198 -11.80 6.64 8.55
N GLU A 199 -11.31 7.25 7.46
CA GLU A 199 -11.45 8.68 7.17
C GLU A 199 -12.86 9.05 6.66
N GLY A 200 -13.74 8.07 6.44
CA GLY A 200 -15.10 8.29 5.93
C GLY A 200 -15.14 8.76 4.47
N ILE A 201 -14.16 8.34 3.66
CA ILE A 201 -14.16 8.50 2.21
C ILE A 201 -14.99 7.38 1.58
N LEU A 202 -14.87 6.17 2.09
CA LEU A 202 -15.70 5.03 1.72
C LEU A 202 -16.66 4.71 2.87
N ALA A 203 -17.92 4.40 2.56
CA ALA A 203 -18.85 3.85 3.52
C ALA A 203 -18.42 2.41 3.86
N LYS A 204 -18.62 2.00 5.11
CA LYS A 204 -18.45 0.60 5.50
C LYS A 204 -19.70 -0.17 5.04
N THR A 205 -19.50 -1.16 4.18
CA THR A 205 -20.53 -2.12 3.78
C THR A 205 -20.73 -3.21 4.83
#